data_67f510e734174a517976710fdb74d60c
#
_entry.id   67f510e734174a517976710fdb74d60c
#
_cell.length_a   1.000
_cell.length_b   1.000
_cell.length_c   1.000
_cell.angle_alpha   90.00
_cell.angle_beta   90.00
_cell.angle_gamma   90.00
#
_symmetry.space_group_name_H-M   'P 1'
#
loop_
_entity.id
_entity.type
_entity.pdbx_description
1 polymer ?
#
loop_
_entity_poly.entity_id
_entity_poly.type
_entity_poly.pdbx_seq_one_letter_code
_entity_poly.pdbx_strand_id
1 'polypeptide(L)'
;GNNGPTNKITTATQNKLTITENGVYLVEYGFSGSSSTNATLTVEVQQNANAIGSTSIVKTVTANNNTDFNSSTINSFAVGDEIGLSIKSSTAATITPANGTNAYLNIIRIS
;
A
#
# COMPACT_ATOMS: atom_id res chain seq x y z
N GLY A 1 -0.88 15.13 16.25
CA GLY A 1 -0.35 15.09 15.98
C GLY A 1 -0.16 14.90 15.64
N ASN A 2 -0.10 14.88 15.44
CA ASN A 2 0.47 14.70 15.08
C ASN A 2 1.15 14.55 14.86
N ASN A 3 1.23 14.46 14.83
CA ASN A 3 2.15 14.27 14.70
C ASN A 3 3.03 14.25 14.28
N GLY A 4 2.78 14.48 14.54
CA GLY A 4 4.18 14.65 14.47
C GLY A 4 4.62 14.62 13.05
N PRO A 5 5.77 14.85 12.80
CA PRO A 5 6.09 14.85 11.42
C PRO A 5 5.54 13.58 10.90
N THR A 6 4.35 13.65 10.73
CA THR A 6 3.76 12.48 10.29
C THR A 6 4.26 12.11 9.02
N ASN A 7 4.69 10.99 9.01
CA ASN A 7 5.23 10.40 7.84
C ASN A 7 4.26 9.44 7.22
N LYS A 8 3.04 9.41 7.64
CA LYS A 8 2.13 8.43 7.13
C LYS A 8 1.12 9.10 6.25
N ILE A 9 1.09 8.71 4.98
CA ILE A 9 0.11 9.17 4.03
C ILE A 9 -0.57 7.95 3.46
N THR A 10 -1.87 7.92 3.56
CA THR A 10 -2.62 6.80 3.03
C THR A 10 -3.49 7.31 1.91
N THR A 11 -3.06 7.13 0.70
CA THR A 11 -3.76 7.66 -0.44
C THR A 11 -4.65 6.66 -1.13
N ALA A 12 -4.34 5.41 -1.04
CA ALA A 12 -5.05 4.40 -1.81
C ALA A 12 -5.82 3.44 -0.94
N THR A 13 -6.00 3.75 0.33
CA THR A 13 -6.54 2.79 1.26
C THR A 13 -7.99 3.01 1.58
N GLN A 14 -8.65 3.88 0.86
CA GLN A 14 -10.04 4.16 1.09
C GLN A 14 -10.90 2.94 0.83
N ASN A 15 -10.47 2.11 -0.10
CA ASN A 15 -11.26 0.95 -0.50
C ASN A 15 -10.64 -0.29 0.07
N LYS A 16 -11.15 -0.72 1.20
CA LYS A 16 -10.72 -1.97 1.80
C LYS A 16 -11.56 -3.09 1.25
N LEU A 17 -10.95 -4.25 1.08
CA LEU A 17 -11.62 -5.45 0.64
C LEU A 17 -11.88 -6.33 1.85
N THR A 18 -13.11 -6.79 2.01
CA THR A 18 -13.48 -7.68 3.11
C THR A 18 -13.47 -9.11 2.61
N ILE A 19 -12.79 -9.97 3.32
CA ILE A 19 -12.71 -11.39 2.98
C ILE A 19 -14.02 -12.07 3.38
N THR A 20 -14.60 -12.81 2.46
CA THR A 20 -15.86 -13.49 2.68
C THR A 20 -15.74 -14.99 2.86
N GLU A 21 -14.56 -15.56 2.57
CA GLU A 21 -14.31 -16.99 2.77
C GLU A 21 -12.90 -17.19 3.28
N ASN A 22 -12.72 -18.07 4.23
CA ASN A 22 -11.38 -18.49 4.66
C ASN A 22 -10.66 -19.11 3.47
N GLY A 23 -9.39 -18.83 3.35
CA GLY A 23 -8.63 -19.45 2.28
C GLY A 23 -7.25 -18.87 2.12
N VAL A 24 -6.58 -19.34 1.08
CA VAL A 24 -5.28 -18.85 0.65
C VAL A 24 -5.51 -17.98 -0.58
N TYR A 25 -4.90 -16.82 -0.58
CA TYR A 25 -5.15 -15.81 -1.59
C TYR A 25 -3.86 -15.35 -2.25
N LEU A 26 -3.93 -15.13 -3.56
CA LEU A 26 -2.93 -14.38 -4.28
C LEU A 26 -3.28 -12.89 -4.14
N VAL A 27 -2.32 -12.10 -3.73
CA VAL A 27 -2.49 -10.66 -3.53
C VAL A 27 -1.55 -9.95 -4.48
N GLU A 28 -2.11 -9.19 -5.41
CA GLU A 28 -1.33 -8.36 -6.34
C GLU A 28 -1.59 -6.91 -6.00
N TYR A 29 -0.53 -6.11 -5.90
CA TYR A 29 -0.70 -4.75 -5.45
C TYR A 29 0.38 -3.84 -6.01
N GLY A 30 0.07 -2.57 -6.05
CA GLY A 30 1.03 -1.58 -6.50
C GLY A 30 0.53 -0.16 -6.38
N PHE A 31 1.47 0.73 -6.59
CA PHE A 31 1.23 2.16 -6.59
C PHE A 31 2.24 2.81 -7.52
N SER A 32 1.78 3.83 -8.25
CA SER A 32 2.65 4.71 -9.05
C SER A 32 2.35 6.14 -8.67
N GLY A 33 3.37 6.90 -8.39
CA GLY A 33 3.17 8.29 -8.04
C GLY A 33 4.46 8.97 -7.62
N SER A 34 4.31 10.20 -7.15
CA SER A 34 5.44 11.03 -6.74
C SER A 34 5.24 11.60 -5.35
N SER A 35 6.34 12.00 -4.75
CA SER A 35 6.36 12.72 -3.48
C SER A 35 6.77 14.16 -3.73
N SER A 36 6.23 15.08 -2.96
CA SER A 36 6.61 16.49 -3.08
C SER A 36 8.03 16.77 -2.60
N THR A 37 8.62 15.85 -1.86
CA THR A 37 9.99 15.99 -1.35
C THR A 37 10.75 14.69 -1.56
N ASN A 38 12.07 14.77 -1.45
CA ASN A 38 12.89 13.57 -1.36
C ASN A 38 12.46 12.82 -0.10
N ALA A 39 12.25 11.55 -0.22
CA ALA A 39 11.74 10.73 0.88
C ALA A 39 12.01 9.26 0.63
N THR A 40 11.82 8.46 1.65
CA THR A 40 11.72 7.03 1.50
C THR A 40 10.25 6.68 1.61
N LEU A 41 9.71 6.05 0.56
CA LEU A 41 8.31 5.64 0.53
C LEU A 41 8.22 4.14 0.77
N THR A 42 7.20 3.75 1.51
CA THR A 42 6.90 2.35 1.75
C THR A 42 5.48 2.07 1.31
N VAL A 43 5.32 1.10 0.40
CA VAL A 43 4.02 0.61 -0.03
C VAL A 43 3.86 -0.78 0.55
N GLU A 44 2.74 -1.03 1.21
CA GLU A 44 2.53 -2.32 1.85
C GLU A 44 1.06 -2.67 1.92
N VAL A 45 0.77 -3.96 2.06
CA VAL A 45 -0.59 -4.44 2.26
C VAL A 45 -0.84 -4.51 3.75
N GLN A 46 -2.04 -4.11 4.16
CA GLN A 46 -2.48 -4.19 5.54
C GLN A 46 -3.58 -5.22 5.68
N GLN A 47 -3.55 -5.92 6.80
CA GLN A 47 -4.60 -6.83 7.21
C GLN A 47 -5.12 -6.31 8.54
N ASN A 48 -6.39 -5.91 8.57
CA ASN A 48 -7.02 -5.35 9.77
C ASN A 48 -6.20 -4.18 10.33
N ALA A 49 -5.77 -3.30 9.43
CA ALA A 49 -4.98 -2.09 9.73
C ALA A 49 -3.55 -2.36 10.18
N ASN A 50 -3.08 -3.60 10.15
CA ASN A 50 -1.71 -3.95 10.48
C ASN A 50 -0.96 -4.34 9.23
N ALA A 51 0.27 -3.85 9.09
CA ALA A 51 1.08 -4.16 7.93
C ALA A 51 1.45 -5.64 7.90
N ILE A 52 1.36 -6.23 6.71
CA ILE A 52 1.93 -7.54 6.45
C ILE A 52 3.37 -7.28 6.03
N GLY A 53 4.31 -7.52 6.93
CA GLY A 53 5.69 -7.08 6.73
C GLY A 53 6.34 -7.57 5.44
N SER A 54 6.01 -8.79 5.03
CA SER A 54 6.59 -9.35 3.81
C SER A 54 6.11 -8.63 2.55
N THR A 55 5.10 -7.77 2.63
CA THR A 55 4.60 -7.03 1.47
C THR A 55 5.26 -5.67 1.30
N SER A 56 6.07 -5.24 2.24
CA SER A 56 6.64 -3.89 2.21
C SER A 56 7.62 -3.72 1.05
N ILE A 57 7.38 -2.70 0.24
CA ILE A 57 8.27 -2.27 -0.83
C ILE A 57 8.78 -0.91 -0.42
N VAL A 58 10.08 -0.80 -0.22
CA VAL A 58 10.69 0.43 0.29
C VAL A 58 11.61 1.00 -0.78
N LYS A 59 11.38 2.25 -1.16
CA LYS A 59 12.20 2.91 -2.18
C LYS A 59 12.49 4.34 -1.77
N THR A 60 13.73 4.78 -2.00
CA THR A 60 14.10 6.18 -1.86
C THR A 60 13.71 6.88 -3.15
N VAL A 61 12.96 7.96 -3.04
CA VAL A 61 12.44 8.67 -4.19
C VAL A 61 12.95 10.11 -4.20
N THR A 62 13.08 10.63 -5.42
CA THR A 62 13.45 12.03 -5.63
C THR A 62 12.17 12.82 -5.82
N ALA A 63 12.14 14.02 -5.25
CA ALA A 63 10.98 14.90 -5.30
C ALA A 63 10.43 15.03 -6.71
N ASN A 64 9.13 14.91 -6.82
CA ASN A 64 8.36 15.12 -8.04
C ASN A 64 8.63 14.12 -9.17
N ASN A 65 9.37 13.05 -8.91
CA ASN A 65 9.56 12.00 -9.90
C ASN A 65 8.62 10.85 -9.62
N ASN A 66 7.93 10.39 -10.63
CA ASN A 66 7.07 9.23 -10.49
C ASN A 66 7.90 7.98 -10.28
N THR A 67 7.45 7.14 -9.37
CA THR A 67 8.10 5.89 -9.05
C THR A 67 7.03 4.80 -8.99
N ASP A 68 7.36 3.62 -9.48
CA ASP A 68 6.44 2.49 -9.50
C ASP A 68 6.78 1.51 -8.40
N PHE A 69 5.74 1.02 -7.72
CA PHE A 69 5.84 -0.01 -6.71
C PHE A 69 4.89 -1.12 -7.10
N ASN A 70 5.40 -2.32 -7.33
CA ASN A 70 4.57 -3.46 -7.75
C ASN A 70 5.09 -4.73 -7.11
N SER A 71 4.21 -5.55 -6.59
CA SER A 71 4.57 -6.87 -6.11
C SER A 71 3.36 -7.75 -5.97
N SER A 72 3.59 -8.98 -5.57
CA SER A 72 2.55 -9.93 -5.27
C SER A 72 3.01 -10.84 -4.14
N THR A 73 2.05 -11.44 -3.45
CA THR A 73 2.34 -12.39 -2.39
C THR A 73 1.19 -13.37 -2.27
N ILE A 74 1.42 -14.44 -1.55
CA ILE A 74 0.38 -15.42 -1.22
C ILE A 74 0.22 -15.39 0.28
N ASN A 75 -1.01 -15.26 0.75
CA ASN A 75 -1.28 -15.13 2.17
C ASN A 75 -2.61 -15.79 2.52
N SER A 76 -2.71 -16.31 3.73
CA SER A 76 -3.96 -16.87 4.22
C SER A 76 -4.77 -15.77 4.88
N PHE A 77 -6.06 -15.74 4.57
CA PHE A 77 -6.98 -14.80 5.20
C PHE A 77 -8.20 -15.52 5.72
N ALA A 78 -8.85 -14.91 6.70
CA ALA A 78 -10.07 -15.42 7.30
C ALA A 78 -11.24 -14.50 7.00
N VAL A 79 -12.44 -15.09 7.04
CA VAL A 79 -13.67 -14.31 6.90
C VAL A 79 -13.66 -13.12 7.85
N GLY A 80 -14.00 -11.96 7.33
CA GLY A 80 -14.06 -10.73 8.11
C GLY A 80 -12.78 -9.93 8.09
N ASP A 81 -11.68 -10.49 7.61
CA ASP A 81 -10.45 -9.70 7.47
C ASP A 81 -10.66 -8.57 6.47
N GLU A 82 -10.12 -7.41 6.80
CA GLU A 82 -10.13 -6.26 5.91
C GLU A 82 -8.73 -6.04 5.37
N ILE A 83 -8.62 -6.03 4.05
CA ILE A 83 -7.33 -5.95 3.37
C ILE A 83 -7.26 -4.60 2.66
N GLY A 84 -6.18 -3.89 2.87
CA GLY A 84 -5.99 -2.56 2.28
C GLY A 84 -4.56 -2.34 1.82
N LEU A 85 -4.37 -1.26 1.09
CA LEU A 85 -3.06 -0.82 0.63
C LEU A 85 -2.69 0.43 1.41
N SER A 86 -1.44 0.52 1.83
CA SER A 86 -0.93 1.67 2.59
C SER A 86 0.32 2.22 1.94
N ILE A 87 0.42 3.53 1.90
CA ILE A 87 1.58 4.24 1.40
C ILE A 87 2.06 5.16 2.52
N LYS A 88 3.31 4.99 2.91
CA LYS A 88 3.90 5.78 3.99
C LYS A 88 5.13 6.51 3.47
N SER A 89 5.39 7.69 4.05
CA SER A 89 6.58 8.48 3.73
C SER A 89 7.41 8.67 4.99
N SER A 90 8.72 8.68 4.82
CA SER A 90 9.66 8.92 5.92
C SER A 90 9.63 10.36 6.42
N THR A 91 9.10 11.26 5.61
CA THR A 91 8.97 12.68 5.96
C THR A 91 7.58 13.15 5.59
N ALA A 92 7.16 14.26 6.16
CA ALA A 92 5.89 14.86 5.75
C ALA A 92 5.99 15.25 4.28
N ALA A 93 5.03 14.81 3.48
CA ALA A 93 5.03 15.03 2.05
C ALA A 93 3.64 14.89 1.49
N THR A 94 3.43 15.48 0.34
CA THR A 94 2.22 15.26 -0.44
C THR A 94 2.53 14.17 -1.46
N ILE A 95 1.72 13.14 -1.46
CA ILE A 95 1.86 12.03 -2.40
C ILE A 95 0.84 12.25 -3.51
N THR A 96 1.32 12.30 -4.74
CA THR A 96 0.48 12.53 -5.91
C THR A 96 0.47 11.28 -6.76
N PRO A 97 -0.68 10.60 -6.90
CA PRO A 97 -0.77 9.43 -7.77
C PRO A 97 -0.53 9.82 -9.23
N ALA A 98 0.11 8.94 -9.95
CA ALA A 98 0.33 9.14 -11.38
C ALA A 98 -0.96 8.96 -12.15
N ASN A 99 -0.98 9.45 -13.37
CA ASN A 99 -2.13 9.27 -14.25
C ASN A 99 -2.29 7.80 -14.63
N GLY A 100 -3.52 7.39 -14.89
CA GLY A 100 -3.81 6.02 -15.28
C GLY A 100 -4.00 5.12 -14.05
N THR A 101 -3.56 3.89 -14.13
CA THR A 101 -3.66 2.95 -13.01
C THR A 101 -2.59 3.31 -11.99
N ASN A 102 -2.98 4.05 -10.96
CA ASN A 102 -2.03 4.58 -10.00
C ASN A 102 -1.94 3.80 -8.71
N ALA A 103 -2.99 3.08 -8.36
CA ALA A 103 -2.99 2.22 -7.17
C ALA A 103 -3.92 1.06 -7.42
N TYR A 104 -3.50 -0.14 -6.99
CA TYR A 104 -4.37 -1.30 -7.14
C TYR A 104 -4.08 -2.33 -6.06
N LEU A 105 -5.13 -3.09 -5.77
CA LEU A 105 -5.05 -4.21 -4.85
C LEU A 105 -6.03 -5.26 -5.36
N ASN A 106 -5.49 -6.36 -5.88
CA ASN A 106 -6.29 -7.46 -6.40
C ASN A 106 -6.07 -8.69 -5.53
N ILE A 107 -7.14 -9.30 -5.10
CA ILE A 107 -7.09 -10.45 -4.21
C ILE A 107 -7.89 -11.58 -4.84
N ILE A 108 -7.22 -12.72 -5.07
CA ILE A 108 -7.81 -13.86 -5.75
C ILE A 108 -7.62 -15.09 -4.87
N ARG A 109 -8.70 -15.75 -4.51
CA ARG A 109 -8.62 -16.97 -3.71
C ARG A 109 -8.09 -18.10 -4.58
N ILE A 110 -7.07 -18.78 -4.10
CA ILE A 110 -6.44 -19.87 -4.85
C ILE A 110 -6.54 -21.23 -4.16
N SER A 111 -6.98 -21.22 -2.92
CA SER A 111 -7.12 -22.49 -2.22
C SER A 111 -8.12 -22.45 -1.06
#